data_aa85b8a0e28c487e907a8da863580431
#
_entry.id   aa85b8a0e28c487e907a8da863580431
#
_cell.length_a   1.000
_cell.length_b   1.000
_cell.length_c   1.000
_cell.angle_alpha   90.00
_cell.angle_beta   90.00
_cell.angle_gamma   90.00
#
_symmetry.space_group_name_H-M   'P 1'
#
loop_
_entity.id
_entity.type
_entity.pdbx_description
1 polymer ?
#
loop_
_entity_poly.entity_id
_entity_poly.type
_entity_poly.pdbx_seq_one_letter_code
_entity_poly.pdbx_strand_id
1 'polypeptide(L)'
;MRTLVTSLGASLAIAVALAAPAAGSPAASTNKDIAQIAASSPQFTTLVSLLKKAGLVGALKKGSYTVFAPTNAAFAKLPKATLTAVGKDPALLEKVLTYHVVKGKAPASAVVRLDGKSVKTLEGQRVAVAVRGGQVYLNGTTRVTKTDVMASNGVIHVINRVLVPTS
;
A
#
# COMPACT_ATOMS: atom_id res chain seq x y z
N MET A 1 35.15 35.73 -58.88
CA MET A 1 34.81 35.61 -58.36
C MET A 1 34.03 35.27 -57.58
N ARG A 2 33.60 34.96 -57.00
CA ARG A 2 32.92 34.66 -56.25
C ARG A 2 32.62 33.78 -55.60
N THR A 3 32.44 33.62 -54.94
CA THR A 3 32.11 32.82 -54.18
C THR A 3 31.29 32.46 -53.57
N LEU A 4 30.94 32.09 -53.11
CA LEU A 4 30.10 31.62 -52.49
C LEU A 4 29.98 30.90 -51.60
N VAL A 5 29.73 30.83 -51.02
CA VAL A 5 29.55 30.18 -50.14
C VAL A 5 28.68 29.67 -49.60
N THR A 6 28.28 29.32 -49.20
CA THR A 6 27.49 28.64 -48.75
C THR A 6 27.35 28.12 -47.79
N SER A 7 27.19 28.16 -47.10
CA SER A 7 26.92 27.63 -46.11
C SER A 7 26.09 26.99 -45.69
N LEU A 8 25.90 26.61 -45.31
CA LEU A 8 25.24 25.89 -44.78
C LEU A 8 24.90 25.58 -43.77
N GLY A 9 24.64 25.64 -43.29
CA GLY A 9 24.00 25.50 -42.29
C GLY A 9 23.66 24.52 -41.67
N ALA A 10 23.85 24.12 -41.21
CA ALA A 10 23.60 23.19 -40.59
C ALA A 10 22.74 22.92 -39.79
N SER A 11 22.32 23.00 -39.46
CA SER A 11 21.46 22.68 -38.74
C SER A 11 21.27 21.84 -37.97
N LEU A 12 21.37 21.47 -37.42
CA LEU A 12 21.14 20.69 -36.64
C LEU A 12 20.30 20.35 -35.91
N ALA A 13 19.86 20.26 -35.66
CA ALA A 13 19.00 19.81 -35.06
C ALA A 13 18.98 19.15 -34.11
N ILE A 14 19.03 18.94 -33.54
CA ILE A 14 18.99 18.32 -32.63
C ILE A 14 18.19 17.80 -31.94
N ALA A 15 17.75 17.50 -31.79
CA ALA A 15 17.03 16.89 -31.21
C ALA A 15 16.90 16.42 -30.21
N VAL A 16 16.99 16.31 -29.76
CA VAL A 16 16.89 15.84 -28.78
C VAL A 16 16.21 15.29 -28.08
N ALA A 17 15.92 15.05 -27.79
CA ALA A 17 15.28 14.53 -27.09
C ALA A 17 15.04 14.06 -26.26
N LEU A 18 14.95 13.96 -25.96
CA LEU A 18 14.55 13.54 -25.20
C LEU A 18 14.28 12.85 -24.47
N ALA A 19 14.23 12.67 -24.05
CA ALA A 19 14.00 12.15 -23.34
C ALA A 19 13.56 11.59 -22.59
N ALA A 20 13.26 11.44 -22.25
CA ALA A 20 12.74 10.91 -21.58
C ALA A 20 12.65 10.33 -20.71
N PRO A 21 12.65 10.17 -20.21
CA PRO A 21 12.49 9.55 -19.41
C PRO A 21 12.06 9.07 -18.66
N ALA A 22 11.86 9.24 -18.23
CA ALA A 22 11.28 8.88 -17.57
C ALA A 22 11.34 7.97 -16.96
N ALA A 23 11.40 7.65 -17.17
CA ALA A 23 11.53 6.73 -16.71
C ALA A 23 11.42 6.49 -15.59
N GLY A 24 11.24 6.24 -15.20
CA GLY A 24 11.29 5.82 -14.10
C GLY A 24 10.85 6.13 -13.13
N SER A 25 10.48 6.67 -12.94
CA SER A 25 10.09 6.99 -11.85
C SER A 25 9.14 6.55 -11.27
N PRO A 26 9.14 5.91 -10.99
CA PRO A 26 8.38 5.22 -10.35
C PRO A 26 7.73 5.67 -9.40
N ALA A 27 7.82 5.38 -8.82
CA ALA A 27 7.34 5.59 -7.73
C ALA A 27 6.52 6.49 -7.60
N ALA A 28 6.52 7.02 -7.86
CA ALA A 28 6.01 7.95 -7.55
C ALA A 28 4.74 8.14 -7.76
N SER A 29 4.22 8.72 -7.50
CA SER A 29 3.05 9.28 -7.71
C SER A 29 2.14 8.57 -8.52
N THR A 30 1.74 7.58 -8.11
CA THR A 30 0.57 7.05 -8.67
C THR A 30 -0.58 7.93 -8.23
N ASN A 31 -1.31 8.43 -9.12
CA ASN A 31 -2.56 9.11 -8.82
C ASN A 31 -3.63 8.13 -8.35
N LYS A 32 -3.25 6.89 -8.12
CA LYS A 32 -4.18 5.86 -7.65
C LYS A 32 -4.32 5.91 -6.15
N ASP A 33 -5.53 5.82 -5.68
CA ASP A 33 -5.80 5.71 -4.26
C ASP A 33 -5.52 4.29 -3.75
N ILE A 34 -5.56 4.11 -2.43
CA ILE A 34 -5.31 2.82 -1.79
C ILE A 34 -6.19 1.73 -2.38
N ALA A 35 -7.47 2.01 -2.59
CA ALA A 35 -8.42 1.03 -3.10
C ALA A 35 -8.10 0.65 -4.55
N GLN A 36 -7.69 1.60 -5.37
CA GLN A 36 -7.33 1.37 -6.76
C GLN A 36 -6.05 0.55 -6.89
N ILE A 37 -5.05 0.83 -6.05
CA ILE A 37 -3.80 0.06 -6.04
C ILE A 37 -4.09 -1.37 -5.61
N ALA A 38 -4.88 -1.55 -4.57
CA ALA A 38 -5.26 -2.89 -4.12
C ALA A 38 -6.02 -3.63 -5.22
N ALA A 39 -6.98 -2.96 -5.87
CA ALA A 39 -7.78 -3.58 -6.92
C ALA A 39 -6.97 -3.96 -8.16
N SER A 40 -5.90 -3.24 -8.44
CA SER A 40 -5.04 -3.55 -9.59
C SER A 40 -4.00 -4.63 -9.30
N SER A 41 -3.90 -5.08 -8.06
CA SER A 41 -2.91 -6.07 -7.65
C SER A 41 -3.56 -7.44 -7.45
N PRO A 42 -3.16 -8.45 -8.20
CA PRO A 42 -3.78 -9.77 -8.13
C PRO A 42 -3.62 -10.45 -6.76
N GLN A 43 -2.62 -10.06 -6.01
CA GLN A 43 -2.38 -10.61 -4.67
C GLN A 43 -3.35 -10.11 -3.60
N PHE A 44 -4.18 -9.10 -3.90
CA PHE A 44 -5.13 -8.51 -2.95
C PHE A 44 -6.58 -8.75 -3.32
N THR A 45 -6.86 -9.68 -4.20
CA THR A 45 -8.23 -9.95 -4.66
C THR A 45 -9.18 -10.28 -3.51
N THR A 46 -8.73 -11.10 -2.57
CA THR A 46 -9.52 -11.43 -1.38
C THR A 46 -9.78 -10.19 -0.52
N LEU A 47 -8.75 -9.40 -0.26
CA LEU A 47 -8.87 -8.17 0.52
C LEU A 47 -9.87 -7.21 -0.13
N VAL A 48 -9.76 -6.99 -1.44
CA VAL A 48 -10.63 -6.08 -2.18
C VAL A 48 -12.07 -6.56 -2.14
N SER A 49 -12.31 -7.85 -2.30
CA SER A 49 -13.63 -8.44 -2.22
C SER A 49 -14.27 -8.20 -0.85
N LEU A 50 -13.49 -8.36 0.21
CA LEU A 50 -13.95 -8.12 1.57
C LEU A 50 -14.21 -6.64 1.83
N LEU A 51 -13.35 -5.74 1.32
CA LEU A 51 -13.54 -4.30 1.43
C LEU A 51 -14.82 -3.83 0.72
N LYS A 52 -15.11 -4.40 -0.46
CA LYS A 52 -16.34 -4.12 -1.18
C LYS A 52 -17.55 -4.62 -0.41
N LYS A 53 -17.46 -5.82 0.13
CA LYS A 53 -18.55 -6.42 0.91
C LYS A 53 -18.86 -5.62 2.18
N ALA A 54 -17.84 -5.07 2.81
CA ALA A 54 -17.99 -4.24 4.00
C ALA A 54 -18.35 -2.79 3.69
N GLY A 55 -18.36 -2.38 2.42
CA GLY A 55 -18.64 -0.99 2.03
C GLY A 55 -17.54 0.00 2.39
N LEU A 56 -16.36 -0.47 2.75
CA LEU A 56 -15.26 0.37 3.23
C LEU A 56 -14.43 1.03 2.14
N VAL A 57 -14.62 0.64 0.88
CA VAL A 57 -13.87 1.20 -0.25
C VAL A 57 -14.04 2.71 -0.32
N GLY A 58 -15.26 3.21 -0.13
CA GLY A 58 -15.54 4.64 -0.13
C GLY A 58 -14.90 5.38 1.04
N ALA A 59 -14.89 4.75 2.20
CA ALA A 59 -14.28 5.33 3.39
C ALA A 59 -12.77 5.49 3.21
N LEU A 60 -12.11 4.51 2.63
CA LEU A 60 -10.67 4.55 2.36
C LEU A 60 -10.26 5.62 1.35
N LYS A 61 -11.20 6.11 0.55
CA LYS A 61 -10.92 7.18 -0.42
C LYS A 61 -10.95 8.57 0.20
N LYS A 62 -11.62 8.73 1.32
CA LYS A 62 -11.93 10.06 1.88
C LYS A 62 -10.87 10.61 2.83
N GLY A 63 -9.85 9.86 3.16
CA GLY A 63 -8.86 10.31 4.14
C GLY A 63 -7.47 9.79 3.84
N SER A 64 -6.54 10.20 4.67
CA SER A 64 -5.17 9.70 4.61
C SER A 64 -5.02 8.52 5.56
N TYR A 65 -4.63 7.38 5.02
CA TYR A 65 -4.53 6.15 5.78
C TYR A 65 -3.26 5.38 5.47
N THR A 66 -2.84 4.58 6.43
CA THR A 66 -1.84 3.53 6.22
C THR A 66 -2.57 2.20 6.32
N VAL A 67 -2.48 1.40 5.27
CA VAL A 67 -3.18 0.12 5.22
C VAL A 67 -2.16 -1.02 5.27
N PHE A 68 -2.33 -1.90 6.22
CA PHE A 68 -1.60 -3.15 6.27
C PHE A 68 -2.37 -4.18 5.44
N ALA A 69 -1.96 -4.36 4.20
CA ALA A 69 -2.68 -5.18 3.24
C ALA A 69 -2.21 -6.64 3.28
N PRO A 70 -3.04 -7.55 3.79
CA PRO A 70 -2.72 -8.98 3.73
C PRO A 70 -2.91 -9.50 2.32
N THR A 71 -2.00 -10.34 1.89
CA THR A 71 -2.08 -11.01 0.58
C THR A 71 -3.08 -12.17 0.62
N ASN A 72 -3.46 -12.68 -0.54
CA ASN A 72 -4.28 -13.89 -0.64
C ASN A 72 -3.65 -15.05 0.16
N ALA A 73 -2.32 -15.19 0.10
CA ALA A 73 -1.60 -16.19 0.88
C ALA A 73 -1.73 -15.95 2.40
N ALA A 74 -1.84 -14.68 2.82
CA ALA A 74 -2.06 -14.34 4.22
C ALA A 74 -3.44 -14.83 4.69
N PHE A 75 -4.46 -14.65 3.87
CA PHE A 75 -5.80 -15.18 4.14
C PHE A 75 -5.82 -16.70 4.19
N ALA A 76 -5.02 -17.35 3.34
CA ALA A 76 -4.92 -18.83 3.34
C ALA A 76 -4.33 -19.38 4.63
N LYS A 77 -3.60 -18.57 5.37
CA LYS A 77 -3.05 -18.97 6.68
C LYS A 77 -4.03 -18.82 7.83
N LEU A 78 -5.17 -18.18 7.59
CA LEU A 78 -6.20 -18.09 8.63
C LEU A 78 -6.89 -19.42 8.82
N PRO A 79 -7.25 -19.76 10.05
CA PRO A 79 -8.13 -20.90 10.29
C PRO A 79 -9.43 -20.73 9.50
N LYS A 80 -9.89 -21.81 8.89
CA LYS A 80 -11.13 -21.77 8.10
C LYS A 80 -12.32 -21.25 8.89
N ALA A 81 -12.37 -21.59 10.16
CA ALA A 81 -13.43 -21.12 11.06
C ALA A 81 -13.44 -19.58 11.14
N THR A 82 -12.27 -18.97 11.31
CA THR A 82 -12.13 -17.50 11.38
C THR A 82 -12.50 -16.87 10.05
N LEU A 83 -12.00 -17.42 8.96
CA LEU A 83 -12.29 -16.91 7.62
C LEU A 83 -13.79 -16.97 7.32
N THR A 84 -14.43 -18.07 7.71
CA THR A 84 -15.88 -18.23 7.55
C THR A 84 -16.66 -17.27 8.42
N ALA A 85 -16.23 -17.07 9.66
CA ALA A 85 -16.85 -16.15 10.58
C ALA A 85 -16.79 -14.72 10.05
N VAL A 86 -15.60 -14.29 9.63
CA VAL A 86 -15.40 -12.95 9.03
C VAL A 86 -16.23 -12.79 7.76
N GLY A 87 -16.36 -13.85 6.97
CA GLY A 87 -17.14 -13.81 5.74
C GLY A 87 -18.66 -13.75 5.95
N LYS A 88 -19.14 -14.26 7.09
CA LYS A 88 -20.57 -14.33 7.40
C LYS A 88 -21.05 -13.17 8.27
N ASP A 89 -20.20 -12.66 9.14
CA ASP A 89 -20.55 -11.60 10.05
C ASP A 89 -19.99 -10.26 9.54
N PRO A 90 -20.85 -9.38 9.05
CA PRO A 90 -20.40 -8.09 8.54
C PRO A 90 -19.78 -7.19 9.61
N ALA A 91 -20.21 -7.30 10.85
CA ALA A 91 -19.63 -6.52 11.95
C ALA A 91 -18.20 -6.98 12.26
N LEU A 92 -17.99 -8.29 12.28
CA LEU A 92 -16.66 -8.84 12.48
C LEU A 92 -15.75 -8.53 11.29
N LEU A 93 -16.30 -8.59 10.07
CA LEU A 93 -15.58 -8.22 8.86
C LEU A 93 -15.10 -6.77 8.91
N GLU A 94 -15.97 -5.86 9.28
CA GLU A 94 -15.62 -4.45 9.43
C GLU A 94 -14.55 -4.26 10.49
N LYS A 95 -14.67 -4.90 11.63
CA LYS A 95 -13.67 -4.86 12.70
C LYS A 95 -12.30 -5.32 12.21
N VAL A 96 -12.24 -6.44 11.55
CA VAL A 96 -10.99 -7.00 11.03
C VAL A 96 -10.39 -6.04 10.00
N LEU A 97 -11.18 -5.51 9.09
CA LEU A 97 -10.70 -4.60 8.05
C LEU A 97 -10.22 -3.27 8.62
N THR A 98 -10.96 -2.69 9.55
CA THR A 98 -10.56 -1.43 10.20
C THR A 98 -9.36 -1.61 11.11
N TYR A 99 -9.16 -2.81 11.63
CA TYR A 99 -7.96 -3.17 12.40
C TYR A 99 -6.69 -3.19 11.53
N HIS A 100 -6.84 -3.35 10.22
CA HIS A 100 -5.72 -3.26 9.27
C HIS A 100 -5.44 -1.83 8.80
N VAL A 101 -6.22 -0.86 9.23
CA VAL A 101 -6.11 0.52 8.77
C VAL A 101 -5.73 1.43 9.94
N VAL A 102 -4.70 2.22 9.71
CA VAL A 102 -4.22 3.22 10.66
C VAL A 102 -4.44 4.60 10.05
N LYS A 103 -4.91 5.53 10.85
CA LYS A 103 -5.11 6.90 10.39
C LYS A 103 -3.79 7.61 10.18
N GLY A 104 -3.67 8.31 9.08
CA GLY A 104 -2.47 9.05 8.70
C GLY A 104 -1.55 8.26 7.78
N LYS A 105 -0.59 8.94 7.20
CA LYS A 105 0.42 8.33 6.33
C LYS A 105 1.64 7.97 7.16
N ALA A 106 1.93 6.70 7.25
CA ALA A 106 3.10 6.19 7.96
C ALA A 106 4.00 5.42 6.99
N PRO A 107 4.96 6.07 6.34
CA PRO A 107 5.94 5.36 5.51
C PRO A 107 6.81 4.45 6.38
N ALA A 108 7.56 3.55 5.75
CA ALA A 108 8.39 2.60 6.47
C ALA A 108 9.33 3.26 7.47
N SER A 109 9.89 4.41 7.12
CA SER A 109 10.76 5.17 8.01
C SER A 109 10.08 5.60 9.30
N ALA A 110 8.80 5.94 9.22
CA ALA A 110 7.99 6.27 10.40
C ALA A 110 7.64 5.02 11.20
N VAL A 111 7.29 3.93 10.49
CA VAL A 111 6.94 2.66 11.14
C VAL A 111 8.13 2.08 11.91
N VAL A 112 9.33 2.16 11.35
CA VAL A 112 10.54 1.68 12.02
C VAL A 112 10.82 2.44 13.32
N ARG A 113 10.50 3.72 13.37
CA ARG A 113 10.64 4.54 14.59
C ARG A 113 9.63 4.17 15.68
N LEU A 114 8.64 3.36 15.34
CA LEU A 114 7.65 2.88 16.28
C LEU A 114 8.04 1.54 16.91
N ASP A 115 9.28 1.11 16.74
CA ASP A 115 9.77 -0.11 17.36
C ASP A 115 9.51 -0.10 18.87
N GLY A 116 8.91 -1.16 19.35
CA GLY A 116 8.49 -1.28 20.74
C GLY A 116 7.26 -0.47 21.12
N LYS A 117 6.66 0.21 20.16
CA LYS A 117 5.44 1.01 20.39
C LYS A 117 4.24 0.36 19.73
N SER A 118 3.08 0.91 19.97
CA SER A 118 1.85 0.46 19.36
C SER A 118 1.13 1.59 18.64
N VAL A 119 0.48 1.25 17.54
CA VAL A 119 -0.24 2.21 16.71
C VAL A 119 -1.72 1.94 16.84
N LYS A 120 -2.50 2.98 17.01
CA LYS A 120 -3.96 2.85 17.09
C LYS A 120 -4.55 2.69 15.71
N THR A 121 -5.39 1.69 15.55
CA THR A 121 -6.10 1.41 14.31
C THR A 121 -7.44 2.14 14.25
N LEU A 122 -8.10 2.11 13.11
CA LEU A 122 -9.45 2.69 12.97
C LEU A 122 -10.48 1.94 13.81
N GLU A 123 -10.25 0.65 14.03
CA GLU A 123 -11.13 -0.16 14.89
C GLU A 123 -11.07 0.31 16.34
N GLY A 124 -9.96 0.91 16.77
CA GLY A 124 -9.78 1.41 18.12
C GLY A 124 -8.70 0.68 18.91
N GLN A 125 -8.46 -0.56 18.61
CA GLN A 125 -7.41 -1.34 19.24
C GLN A 125 -6.03 -0.94 18.68
N ARG A 126 -5.00 -1.35 19.39
CA ARG A 126 -3.63 -1.03 19.01
C ARG A 126 -2.91 -2.23 18.43
N VAL A 127 -2.10 -1.97 17.44
CA VAL A 127 -1.19 -2.96 16.85
C VAL A 127 0.21 -2.65 17.36
N ALA A 128 0.84 -3.64 17.98
CA ALA A 128 2.21 -3.49 18.43
C ALA A 128 3.16 -3.58 17.23
N VAL A 129 4.12 -2.68 17.19
CA VAL A 129 5.15 -2.64 16.15
C VAL A 129 6.48 -3.07 16.77
N ALA A 130 7.13 -4.03 16.15
CA ALA A 130 8.45 -4.47 16.54
C ALA A 130 9.35 -4.56 15.31
N VAL A 131 10.58 -4.11 15.44
CA VAL A 131 11.56 -4.22 14.36
C VAL A 131 12.62 -5.24 14.77
N ARG A 132 12.81 -6.24 13.96
CA ARG A 132 13.79 -7.30 14.21
C ARG A 132 14.55 -7.59 12.92
N GLY A 133 15.87 -7.46 12.99
CA GLY A 133 16.72 -7.71 11.82
C GLY A 133 16.37 -6.85 10.61
N GLY A 134 15.99 -5.60 10.83
CA GLY A 134 15.63 -4.69 9.76
C GLY A 134 14.23 -4.92 9.17
N GLN A 135 13.45 -5.80 9.78
CA GLN A 135 12.10 -6.11 9.32
C GLN A 135 11.05 -5.73 10.35
N VAL A 136 9.92 -5.26 9.87
CA VAL A 136 8.82 -4.84 10.72
C VAL A 136 7.89 -6.01 10.98
N TYR A 137 7.57 -6.20 12.24
CA TYR A 137 6.59 -7.19 12.69
C TYR A 137 5.45 -6.49 13.42
N LEU A 138 4.25 -6.95 13.15
CA LEU A 138 3.03 -6.46 13.80
C LEU A 138 2.53 -7.54 14.74
N ASN A 139 2.21 -7.15 15.96
CA ASN A 139 1.79 -8.08 17.03
C ASN A 139 2.75 -9.26 17.23
N GLY A 140 4.03 -9.06 16.88
CA GLY A 140 5.08 -10.06 17.06
C GLY A 140 5.05 -11.23 16.09
N THR A 141 4.02 -11.40 15.31
CA THR A 141 3.84 -12.58 14.44
C THR A 141 3.64 -12.24 12.97
N THR A 142 3.12 -11.07 12.67
CA THR A 142 2.82 -10.65 11.31
C THR A 142 3.97 -9.84 10.75
N ARG A 143 4.63 -10.36 9.73
CA ARG A 143 5.75 -9.70 9.11
C ARG A 143 5.27 -8.81 7.96
N VAL A 144 5.83 -7.62 7.88
CA VAL A 144 5.66 -6.74 6.72
C VAL A 144 6.64 -7.20 5.65
N THR A 145 6.13 -7.67 4.53
CA THR A 145 6.96 -8.21 3.44
C THR A 145 7.35 -7.16 2.42
N LYS A 146 6.52 -6.14 2.27
CA LYS A 146 6.80 -5.02 1.37
C LYS A 146 6.28 -3.74 2.00
N THR A 147 7.11 -2.73 2.00
CA THR A 147 6.77 -1.43 2.56
C THR A 147 6.64 -0.39 1.45
N ASP A 148 6.07 0.76 1.80
CA ASP A 148 6.06 1.96 0.96
C ASP A 148 5.46 1.78 -0.43
N VAL A 149 4.37 1.04 -0.52
CA VAL A 149 3.53 1.12 -1.71
C VAL A 149 2.72 2.40 -1.56
N MET A 150 3.19 3.45 -2.22
CA MET A 150 2.61 4.79 -2.09
C MET A 150 1.31 4.88 -2.87
N ALA A 151 0.32 5.45 -2.23
CA ALA A 151 -0.95 5.80 -2.84
C ALA A 151 -1.16 7.31 -2.73
N SER A 152 -2.06 7.85 -3.54
CA SER A 152 -2.36 9.29 -3.51
C SER A 152 -2.88 9.73 -2.14
N ASN A 153 -3.60 8.87 -1.46
CA ASN A 153 -4.20 9.16 -0.16
C ASN A 153 -3.62 8.34 0.99
N GLY A 154 -2.47 7.72 0.82
CA GLY A 154 -1.87 6.98 1.93
C GLY A 154 -0.73 6.06 1.52
N VAL A 155 -0.46 5.09 2.37
CA VAL A 155 0.62 4.12 2.20
C VAL A 155 0.08 2.73 2.44
N ILE A 156 0.51 1.79 1.63
CA ILE A 156 0.17 0.38 1.79
C ILE A 156 1.43 -0.38 2.18
N HIS A 157 1.34 -1.14 3.26
CA HIS A 157 2.37 -2.09 3.67
C HIS A 157 1.80 -3.50 3.50
N VAL A 158 2.49 -4.32 2.75
CA VAL A 158 2.07 -5.69 2.48
C VAL A 158 2.49 -6.60 3.62
N ILE A 159 1.56 -7.36 4.16
CA ILE A 159 1.79 -8.25 5.28
C ILE A 159 1.50 -9.71 4.90
N ASN A 160 2.17 -10.63 5.57
CA ASN A 160 2.10 -12.06 5.27
C ASN A 160 1.10 -12.83 6.15
N ARG A 161 0.40 -12.14 7.00
CA ARG A 161 -0.67 -12.70 7.84
C ARG A 161 -1.76 -11.66 8.06
N VAL A 162 -2.97 -12.12 8.23
CA VAL A 162 -4.10 -11.25 8.56
C VAL A 162 -4.02 -10.90 10.05
N LEU A 163 -4.20 -9.62 10.36
CA LEU A 163 -4.30 -9.16 11.74
C LEU A 163 -5.73 -9.42 12.23
N VAL A 164 -5.84 -10.16 13.29
CA VAL A 164 -7.15 -10.44 13.91
C VAL A 164 -7.18 -9.66 15.23
N PRO A 165 -8.19 -8.80 15.41
CA PRO A 165 -8.32 -8.10 16.67
C PRO A 165 -8.63 -9.11 17.78
N THR A 166 -8.07 -8.84 18.94
CA THR A 166 -8.40 -9.64 20.12
C THR A 166 -9.70 -9.12 20.69
N SER A 167 -10.64 -10.00 20.84
CA SER A 167 -11.94 -9.66 21.46
C SER A 167 -11.81 -9.45 22.96
#